data_d02648d1faa2967044e28d36bfd6471d
#
_entry.id   d02648d1faa2967044e28d36bfd6471d
#
_cell.length_a   1.000
_cell.length_b   1.000
_cell.length_c   1.000
_cell.angle_alpha   90.00
_cell.angle_beta   90.00
_cell.angle_gamma   90.00
#
_symmetry.space_group_name_H-M   'P 1'
#
loop_
_entity.id
_entity.type
_entity.pdbx_description
1 polymer ?
#
loop_
_entity_poly.entity_id
_entity_poly.type
_entity_poly.pdbx_seq_one_letter_code
_entity_poly.pdbx_strand_id
1 'polypeptide(L)'
;LPESNMGRLRKEGRHSTAHVYTNALFSFTKFCGTTHVAFRQVTRERLRCYGQYLYSSGLKPNTVSTYMRMLRSIYNRGVESGRAPYVHRLFHDVYTGVDICQKKALPVGELNRLLYEDPKSERLRRTQAIAALMFQFCGMSFADLAHLEKSSLERNIIRYNRIKTKTPMSVEILDTAKE
;
A
#
# COMPACT_ATOMS: atom_id res chain seq x y z
N LEU A 1 8.31 7.29 -20.20
CA LEU A 1 8.27 7.48 -18.74
C LEU A 1 9.16 6.42 -18.09
N PRO A 2 9.94 6.73 -17.06
CA PRO A 2 11.19 6.04 -16.79
C PRO A 2 10.99 4.65 -16.16
N GLU A 3 11.24 3.61 -16.92
CA GLU A 3 11.49 2.24 -16.44
C GLU A 3 12.64 2.19 -15.40
N SER A 4 13.59 3.13 -15.47
CA SER A 4 14.73 3.22 -14.55
C SER A 4 14.33 3.39 -13.07
N ASN A 5 13.21 4.07 -12.79
CA ASN A 5 12.78 4.34 -11.41
C ASN A 5 12.08 3.13 -10.76
N MET A 6 11.28 2.40 -11.53
CA MET A 6 10.63 1.17 -11.06
C MET A 6 11.66 0.06 -10.83
N GLY A 7 12.69 -0.02 -11.69
CA GLY A 7 13.82 -0.92 -11.51
C GLY A 7 14.59 -0.63 -10.22
N ARG A 8 14.83 0.65 -9.91
CA ARG A 8 15.48 1.06 -8.66
C ARG A 8 14.63 0.67 -7.43
N LEU A 9 13.34 0.98 -7.42
CA LEU A 9 12.45 0.63 -6.33
C LEU A 9 12.39 -0.88 -6.07
N ARG A 10 12.43 -1.69 -7.13
CA ARG A 10 12.47 -3.17 -7.00
C ARG A 10 13.81 -3.63 -6.40
N LYS A 11 14.93 -3.05 -6.80
CA LYS A 11 16.26 -3.34 -6.22
C LYS A 11 16.35 -2.94 -4.75
N GLU A 12 15.65 -1.86 -4.36
CA GLU A 12 15.52 -1.42 -2.96
C GLU A 12 14.52 -2.26 -2.14
N GLY A 13 13.97 -3.36 -2.69
CA GLY A 13 12.96 -4.20 -2.02
C GLY A 13 11.57 -3.56 -1.88
N ARG A 14 11.33 -2.41 -2.51
CA ARG A 14 10.06 -1.64 -2.44
C ARG A 14 9.06 -2.11 -3.50
N HIS A 15 8.83 -3.40 -3.58
CA HIS A 15 8.02 -4.04 -4.61
C HIS A 15 6.59 -3.51 -4.67
N SER A 16 5.93 -3.34 -3.52
CA SER A 16 4.55 -2.80 -3.45
C SER A 16 4.48 -1.38 -4.01
N THR A 17 5.45 -0.53 -3.68
CA THR A 17 5.53 0.84 -4.21
C THR A 17 5.73 0.82 -5.73
N ALA A 18 6.66 0.01 -6.22
CA ALA A 18 6.90 -0.14 -7.66
C ALA A 18 5.65 -0.61 -8.40
N HIS A 19 4.89 -1.55 -7.82
CA HIS A 19 3.64 -2.05 -8.38
C HIS A 19 2.57 -0.95 -8.53
N VAL A 20 2.39 -0.11 -7.51
CA VAL A 20 1.44 1.01 -7.55
C VAL A 20 1.82 2.02 -8.64
N TYR A 21 3.11 2.33 -8.79
CA TYR A 21 3.60 3.19 -9.88
C TYR A 21 3.30 2.59 -11.26
N THR A 22 3.57 1.28 -11.41
CA THR A 22 3.30 0.56 -12.66
C THR A 22 1.82 0.61 -13.02
N ASN A 23 0.93 0.34 -12.07
CA ASN A 23 -0.52 0.37 -12.29
C ASN A 23 -1.02 1.76 -12.67
N ALA A 24 -0.55 2.82 -11.99
CA ALA A 24 -0.92 4.20 -12.31
C ALA A 24 -0.48 4.59 -13.73
N LEU A 25 0.74 4.22 -14.12
CA LEU A 25 1.25 4.46 -15.48
C LEU A 25 0.47 3.68 -16.53
N PHE A 26 0.26 2.39 -16.30
CA PHE A 26 -0.49 1.55 -17.23
C PHE A 26 -1.92 2.07 -17.45
N SER A 27 -2.59 2.45 -16.35
CA SER A 27 -3.93 3.05 -16.42
C SER A 27 -3.94 4.36 -17.23
N PHE A 28 -2.95 5.23 -17.00
CA PHE A 28 -2.84 6.49 -17.71
C PHE A 28 -2.51 6.32 -19.20
N THR A 29 -1.58 5.43 -19.54
CA THR A 29 -1.23 5.13 -20.95
C THR A 29 -2.41 4.50 -21.68
N LYS A 30 -3.16 3.60 -21.02
CA LYS A 30 -4.40 3.02 -21.56
C LYS A 30 -5.44 4.10 -21.85
N PHE A 31 -5.65 5.06 -20.93
CA PHE A 31 -6.54 6.20 -21.15
C PHE A 31 -6.08 7.06 -22.34
N CYS A 32 -4.79 7.25 -22.51
CA CYS A 32 -4.22 8.02 -23.63
C CYS A 32 -4.25 7.25 -24.97
N GLY A 33 -4.60 5.97 -24.98
CA GLY A 33 -4.60 5.14 -26.20
C GLY A 33 -3.21 4.89 -26.78
N THR A 34 -2.15 5.00 -25.96
CA THR A 34 -0.75 4.84 -26.39
C THR A 34 0.10 4.23 -25.29
N THR A 35 1.14 3.47 -25.69
CA THR A 35 2.12 2.92 -24.75
C THR A 35 3.15 3.94 -24.27
N HIS A 36 3.33 5.04 -25.02
CA HIS A 36 4.30 6.09 -24.71
C HIS A 36 3.63 7.45 -24.64
N VAL A 37 3.61 8.05 -23.46
CA VAL A 37 3.14 9.43 -23.24
C VAL A 37 4.34 10.31 -22.96
N ALA A 38 4.57 11.32 -23.81
CA ALA A 38 5.60 12.33 -23.56
C ALA A 38 5.16 13.27 -22.42
N PHE A 39 6.11 13.78 -21.64
CA PHE A 39 5.80 14.71 -20.54
C PHE A 39 5.05 15.97 -21.00
N ARG A 40 5.35 16.48 -22.19
CA ARG A 40 4.64 17.64 -22.80
C ARG A 40 3.15 17.37 -23.06
N GLN A 41 2.75 16.10 -23.17
CA GLN A 41 1.35 15.71 -23.36
C GLN A 41 0.57 15.63 -22.04
N VAL A 42 1.25 15.72 -20.90
CA VAL A 42 0.62 15.75 -19.58
C VAL A 42 0.19 17.18 -19.30
N THR A 43 -1.05 17.50 -19.63
CA THR A 43 -1.65 18.83 -19.43
C THR A 43 -2.69 18.79 -18.31
N ARG A 44 -3.06 19.96 -17.74
CA ARG A 44 -4.12 20.06 -16.72
C ARG A 44 -5.43 19.45 -17.23
N GLU A 45 -5.80 19.78 -18.45
CA GLU A 45 -7.04 19.28 -19.05
C GLU A 45 -7.01 17.75 -19.18
N ARG A 46 -5.91 17.19 -19.70
CA ARG A 46 -5.78 15.73 -19.83
C ARG A 46 -5.82 15.03 -18.47
N LEU A 47 -5.22 15.60 -17.43
CA LEU A 47 -5.30 15.08 -16.07
C LEU A 47 -6.73 15.15 -15.51
N ARG A 48 -7.46 16.22 -15.77
CA ARG A 48 -8.88 16.36 -15.41
C ARG A 48 -9.75 15.32 -16.10
N CYS A 49 -9.60 15.16 -17.42
CA CYS A 49 -10.31 14.14 -18.18
C CYS A 49 -9.97 12.72 -17.71
N TYR A 50 -8.70 12.47 -17.38
CA TYR A 50 -8.29 11.18 -16.80
C TYR A 50 -8.92 10.94 -15.44
N GLY A 51 -9.02 11.95 -14.58
CA GLY A 51 -9.74 11.85 -13.30
C GLY A 51 -11.20 11.46 -13.49
N GLN A 52 -11.89 12.10 -14.43
CA GLN A 52 -13.29 11.77 -14.79
C GLN A 52 -13.40 10.34 -15.33
N TYR A 53 -12.48 9.93 -16.20
CA TYR A 53 -12.41 8.56 -16.71
C TYR A 53 -12.26 7.52 -15.59
N LEU A 54 -11.41 7.78 -14.60
CA LEU A 54 -11.22 6.87 -13.46
C LEU A 54 -12.51 6.77 -12.63
N TYR A 55 -13.20 7.89 -12.36
CA TYR A 55 -14.48 7.87 -11.64
C TYR A 55 -15.57 7.15 -12.43
N SER A 56 -15.71 7.42 -13.72
CA SER A 56 -16.70 6.73 -14.58
C SER A 56 -16.41 5.23 -14.73
N SER A 57 -15.14 4.81 -14.53
CA SER A 57 -14.74 3.40 -14.46
C SER A 57 -15.03 2.77 -13.10
N GLY A 58 -15.70 3.46 -12.17
CA GLY A 58 -16.09 2.94 -10.85
C GLY A 58 -14.99 2.92 -9.81
N LEU A 59 -13.87 3.61 -10.01
CA LEU A 59 -12.78 3.65 -9.03
C LEU A 59 -13.16 4.56 -7.83
N LYS A 60 -12.81 4.08 -6.63
CA LYS A 60 -13.01 4.85 -5.39
C LYS A 60 -12.08 6.08 -5.32
N PRO A 61 -12.51 7.18 -4.65
CA PRO A 61 -11.73 8.41 -4.53
C PRO A 61 -10.27 8.20 -4.11
N ASN A 62 -10.03 7.33 -3.12
CA ASN A 62 -8.66 7.03 -2.65
C ASN A 62 -7.79 6.35 -3.73
N THR A 63 -8.37 5.55 -4.63
CA THR A 63 -7.64 4.95 -5.74
C THR A 63 -7.30 6.00 -6.78
N VAL A 64 -8.27 6.86 -7.13
CA VAL A 64 -8.06 8.01 -8.04
C VAL A 64 -6.94 8.91 -7.51
N SER A 65 -7.02 9.30 -6.23
CA SER A 65 -5.99 10.09 -5.55
C SER A 65 -4.62 9.41 -5.64
N THR A 66 -4.56 8.10 -5.37
CA THR A 66 -3.31 7.34 -5.44
C THR A 66 -2.69 7.42 -6.83
N TYR A 67 -3.48 7.20 -7.88
CA TYR A 67 -2.99 7.29 -9.26
C TYR A 67 -2.50 8.68 -9.62
N MET A 68 -3.25 9.73 -9.25
CA MET A 68 -2.84 11.12 -9.48
C MET A 68 -1.55 11.49 -8.73
N ARG A 69 -1.41 11.04 -7.48
CA ARG A 69 -0.19 11.26 -6.68
C ARG A 69 1.02 10.55 -7.27
N MET A 70 0.85 9.33 -7.82
CA MET A 70 1.94 8.62 -8.49
C MET A 70 2.34 9.33 -9.79
N LEU A 71 1.39 9.76 -10.61
CA LEU A 71 1.69 10.55 -11.82
C LEU A 71 2.38 11.86 -11.48
N ARG A 72 1.93 12.58 -10.44
CA ARG A 72 2.59 13.80 -9.96
C ARG A 72 4.04 13.54 -9.54
N SER A 73 4.28 12.46 -8.79
CA SER A 73 5.64 12.09 -8.38
C SER A 73 6.54 11.78 -9.58
N ILE A 74 6.02 11.08 -10.59
CA ILE A 74 6.76 10.78 -11.83
C ILE A 74 7.07 12.06 -12.60
N TYR A 75 6.07 12.94 -12.74
CA TYR A 75 6.23 14.21 -13.44
C TYR A 75 7.29 15.10 -12.78
N ASN A 76 7.20 15.28 -11.45
CA ASN A 76 8.15 16.10 -10.69
C ASN A 76 9.59 15.59 -10.83
N ARG A 77 9.80 14.29 -10.79
CA ARG A 77 11.13 13.70 -11.07
C ARG A 77 11.58 13.92 -12.52
N GLY A 78 10.63 13.97 -13.46
CA GLY A 78 10.92 14.38 -14.84
C GLY A 78 11.44 15.81 -14.91
N VAL A 79 10.81 16.72 -14.15
CA VAL A 79 11.23 18.14 -14.03
C VAL A 79 12.62 18.24 -13.38
N GLU A 80 12.82 17.59 -12.23
CA GLU A 80 14.12 17.56 -11.51
C GLU A 80 15.27 17.04 -12.39
N SER A 81 14.99 16.09 -13.30
CA SER A 81 15.97 15.53 -14.22
C SER A 81 16.07 16.27 -15.56
N GLY A 82 15.42 17.41 -15.73
CA GLY A 82 15.40 18.21 -16.95
C GLY A 82 14.66 17.57 -18.15
N ARG A 83 13.94 16.46 -17.92
CA ARG A 83 13.21 15.74 -18.99
C ARG A 83 11.77 16.20 -19.18
N ALA A 84 11.22 16.91 -18.21
CA ALA A 84 9.88 17.48 -18.27
C ALA A 84 9.92 18.99 -18.05
N PRO A 85 9.09 19.77 -18.76
CA PRO A 85 8.98 21.20 -18.48
C PRO A 85 8.32 21.42 -17.11
N TYR A 86 8.73 22.45 -16.40
CA TYR A 86 8.02 22.88 -15.20
C TYR A 86 6.70 23.55 -15.61
N VAL A 87 5.58 23.08 -15.06
CA VAL A 87 4.26 23.69 -15.24
C VAL A 87 3.67 24.02 -13.87
N HIS A 88 3.48 25.32 -13.62
CA HIS A 88 2.93 25.79 -12.35
C HIS A 88 1.56 25.17 -12.08
N ARG A 89 1.38 24.53 -10.90
CA ARG A 89 0.11 23.95 -10.42
C ARG A 89 -0.52 22.94 -11.40
N LEU A 90 0.29 22.14 -12.11
CA LEU A 90 -0.17 21.16 -13.09
C LEU A 90 -1.25 20.18 -12.53
N PHE A 91 -1.13 19.76 -11.28
CA PHE A 91 -2.03 18.81 -10.61
C PHE A 91 -3.02 19.50 -9.65
N HIS A 92 -3.30 20.82 -9.85
CA HIS A 92 -4.18 21.55 -8.95
C HIS A 92 -5.64 21.08 -9.03
N ASP A 93 -6.12 20.81 -10.25
CA ASP A 93 -7.54 20.57 -10.53
C ASP A 93 -7.92 19.09 -10.48
N VAL A 94 -7.05 18.25 -9.88
CA VAL A 94 -7.30 16.83 -9.72
C VAL A 94 -7.28 16.41 -8.25
N TYR A 95 -8.11 15.41 -7.93
CA TYR A 95 -8.19 14.93 -6.56
C TYR A 95 -6.91 14.18 -6.14
N THR A 96 -6.23 14.71 -5.17
CA THR A 96 -5.03 14.12 -4.54
C THR A 96 -5.17 13.99 -3.02
N GLY A 97 -6.38 14.20 -2.48
CA GLY A 97 -6.71 14.09 -1.07
C GLY A 97 -6.81 12.64 -0.58
N VAL A 98 -7.22 12.50 0.66
CA VAL A 98 -7.54 11.21 1.29
C VAL A 98 -8.99 11.28 1.75
N ASP A 99 -9.80 10.39 1.20
CA ASP A 99 -11.17 10.18 1.67
C ASP A 99 -11.13 9.32 2.94
N ILE A 100 -11.68 9.85 4.03
CA ILE A 100 -11.67 9.19 5.34
C ILE A 100 -12.79 8.15 5.36
N CYS A 101 -12.44 6.89 5.14
CA CYS A 101 -13.37 5.79 5.38
C CYS A 101 -13.46 5.50 6.87
N GLN A 102 -14.68 5.33 7.39
CA GLN A 102 -14.88 4.82 8.74
C GLN A 102 -14.15 3.48 8.92
N LYS A 103 -13.30 3.41 9.91
CA LYS A 103 -12.68 2.14 10.31
C LYS A 103 -13.78 1.25 10.88
N LYS A 104 -13.97 0.08 10.27
CA LYS A 104 -14.86 -0.95 10.81
C LYS A 104 -14.09 -1.75 11.85
N ALA A 105 -14.53 -1.68 13.10
CA ALA A 105 -14.09 -2.59 14.15
C ALA A 105 -15.06 -3.77 14.22
N LEU A 106 -14.56 -4.96 14.47
CA LEU A 106 -15.40 -6.12 14.76
C LEU A 106 -15.95 -5.99 16.20
N PRO A 107 -17.23 -6.31 16.44
CA PRO A 107 -17.74 -6.48 17.80
C PRO A 107 -16.96 -7.57 18.53
N VAL A 108 -16.81 -7.41 19.86
CA VAL A 108 -16.03 -8.35 20.69
C VAL A 108 -16.49 -9.81 20.51
N GLY A 109 -17.81 -10.04 20.44
CA GLY A 109 -18.35 -11.37 20.22
C GLY A 109 -17.93 -11.99 18.89
N GLU A 110 -17.94 -11.23 17.79
CA GLU A 110 -17.47 -11.71 16.48
C GLU A 110 -15.95 -11.94 16.47
N LEU A 111 -15.20 -11.08 17.17
CA LEU A 111 -13.76 -11.27 17.30
C LEU A 111 -13.42 -12.55 18.06
N ASN A 112 -14.11 -12.82 19.18
CA ASN A 112 -13.94 -14.04 19.97
C ASN A 112 -14.28 -15.30 19.15
N ARG A 113 -15.36 -15.25 18.37
CA ARG A 113 -15.70 -16.33 17.45
C ARG A 113 -14.60 -16.58 16.43
N LEU A 114 -14.12 -15.50 15.82
CA LEU A 114 -13.05 -15.59 14.82
C LEU A 114 -11.77 -16.20 15.39
N LEU A 115 -11.41 -15.86 16.63
CA LEU A 115 -10.12 -16.25 17.22
C LEU A 115 -10.16 -17.59 17.95
N TYR A 116 -11.32 -18.01 18.51
CA TYR A 116 -11.38 -19.12 19.47
C TYR A 116 -12.42 -20.21 19.15
N GLU A 117 -13.37 -20.01 18.22
CA GLU A 117 -14.27 -21.09 17.81
C GLU A 117 -13.52 -22.13 16.95
N ASP A 118 -13.86 -23.42 17.12
CA ASP A 118 -13.23 -24.50 16.35
C ASP A 118 -13.52 -24.37 14.85
N PRO A 119 -12.51 -24.22 14.01
CA PRO A 119 -12.69 -24.04 12.58
C PRO A 119 -13.01 -25.39 11.90
N LYS A 120 -13.94 -25.36 10.93
CA LYS A 120 -14.43 -26.55 10.22
C LYS A 120 -13.41 -27.22 9.29
N SER A 121 -12.23 -26.62 9.06
CA SER A 121 -11.21 -27.17 8.18
C SER A 121 -9.79 -26.81 8.65
N GLU A 122 -8.84 -27.68 8.31
CA GLU A 122 -7.42 -27.48 8.64
C GLU A 122 -6.86 -26.16 8.05
N ARG A 123 -7.30 -25.79 6.85
CA ARG A 123 -6.91 -24.51 6.24
C ARG A 123 -7.38 -23.31 7.06
N LEU A 124 -8.62 -23.35 7.55
CA LEU A 124 -9.16 -22.30 8.41
C LEU A 124 -8.46 -22.26 9.77
N ARG A 125 -8.11 -23.42 10.33
CA ARG A 125 -7.37 -23.55 11.59
C ARG A 125 -6.03 -22.82 11.53
N ARG A 126 -5.25 -23.03 10.46
CA ARG A 126 -3.99 -22.30 10.25
C ARG A 126 -4.18 -20.80 10.09
N THR A 127 -5.20 -20.38 9.34
CA THR A 127 -5.50 -18.95 9.16
C THR A 127 -5.94 -18.32 10.47
N GLN A 128 -6.73 -19.01 11.27
CA GLN A 128 -7.18 -18.58 12.60
C GLN A 128 -5.98 -18.44 13.56
N ALA A 129 -5.09 -19.42 13.61
CA ALA A 129 -3.89 -19.36 14.46
C ALA A 129 -3.02 -18.14 14.10
N ILE A 130 -2.81 -17.86 12.80
CA ILE A 130 -2.09 -16.67 12.35
C ILE A 130 -2.81 -15.39 12.79
N ALA A 131 -4.13 -15.31 12.63
CA ALA A 131 -4.91 -14.17 13.06
C ALA A 131 -4.87 -13.94 14.57
N ALA A 132 -4.94 -15.04 15.36
CA ALA A 132 -4.81 -15.01 16.81
C ALA A 132 -3.43 -14.50 17.25
N LEU A 133 -2.35 -15.00 16.66
CA LEU A 133 -0.98 -14.49 16.93
C LEU A 133 -0.83 -13.01 16.58
N MET A 134 -1.34 -12.58 15.42
CA MET A 134 -1.31 -11.16 15.04
C MET A 134 -2.04 -10.28 16.05
N PHE A 135 -3.17 -10.76 16.57
CA PHE A 135 -3.94 -10.05 17.59
C PHE A 135 -3.22 -10.02 18.94
N GLN A 136 -2.75 -11.18 19.42
CA GLN A 136 -2.04 -11.33 20.69
C GLN A 136 -0.71 -10.55 20.71
N PHE A 137 -0.06 -10.40 19.55
CA PHE A 137 1.14 -9.57 19.40
C PHE A 137 0.80 -8.10 19.08
N CYS A 138 -0.27 -7.58 19.73
CA CYS A 138 -0.68 -6.17 19.68
C CYS A 138 -0.91 -5.64 18.25
N GLY A 139 -1.51 -6.44 17.39
CA GLY A 139 -1.80 -6.07 16.00
C GLY A 139 -0.56 -6.09 15.11
N MET A 140 0.35 -7.02 15.35
CA MET A 140 1.51 -7.25 14.47
C MET A 140 1.03 -7.49 13.03
N SER A 141 1.68 -6.87 12.06
CA SER A 141 1.29 -7.10 10.66
C SER A 141 1.69 -8.49 10.20
N PHE A 142 0.92 -9.09 9.28
CA PHE A 142 1.26 -10.39 8.70
C PHE A 142 2.68 -10.43 8.12
N ALA A 143 3.11 -9.33 7.45
CA ALA A 143 4.45 -9.25 6.91
C ALA A 143 5.53 -9.30 8.01
N ASP A 144 5.32 -8.60 9.12
CA ASP A 144 6.25 -8.63 10.25
C ASP A 144 6.27 -10.01 10.90
N LEU A 145 5.10 -10.64 11.11
CA LEU A 145 4.99 -12.00 11.66
C LEU A 145 5.67 -13.05 10.78
N ALA A 146 5.47 -12.97 9.46
CA ALA A 146 6.05 -13.92 8.50
C ALA A 146 7.57 -13.85 8.39
N HIS A 147 8.18 -12.76 8.83
CA HIS A 147 9.62 -12.55 8.83
C HIS A 147 10.22 -12.52 10.27
N LEU A 148 9.40 -12.90 11.25
CA LEU A 148 9.88 -12.97 12.63
C LEU A 148 10.85 -14.16 12.80
N GLU A 149 12.03 -13.88 13.30
CA GLU A 149 13.05 -14.89 13.55
C GLU A 149 12.99 -15.37 15.00
N LYS A 150 13.44 -16.59 15.27
CA LYS A 150 13.53 -17.13 16.64
C LYS A 150 14.44 -16.27 17.53
N SER A 151 15.46 -15.67 16.95
CA SER A 151 16.36 -14.72 17.60
C SER A 151 15.69 -13.45 18.11
N SER A 152 14.51 -13.11 17.54
CA SER A 152 13.72 -11.96 17.99
C SER A 152 13.04 -12.20 19.35
N LEU A 153 12.99 -13.45 19.82
CA LEU A 153 12.38 -13.83 21.08
C LEU A 153 13.44 -13.88 22.19
N GLU A 154 13.36 -12.96 23.13
CA GLU A 154 14.15 -12.93 24.34
C GLU A 154 13.23 -13.12 25.57
N ARG A 155 13.32 -14.28 26.24
CA ARG A 155 12.41 -14.67 27.33
C ARG A 155 10.95 -14.62 26.88
N ASN A 156 10.17 -13.61 27.34
CA ASN A 156 8.76 -13.40 26.98
C ASN A 156 8.55 -12.14 26.15
N ILE A 157 9.60 -11.59 25.55
CA ILE A 157 9.53 -10.35 24.79
C ILE A 157 9.98 -10.60 23.37
N ILE A 158 9.15 -10.24 22.40
CA ILE A 158 9.51 -10.21 20.97
C ILE A 158 10.02 -8.82 20.64
N ARG A 159 11.28 -8.73 20.17
CA ARG A 159 11.87 -7.50 19.66
C ARG A 159 12.14 -7.62 18.17
N TYR A 160 11.60 -6.69 17.40
CA TYR A 160 11.76 -6.66 15.95
C TYR A 160 11.70 -5.25 15.39
N ASN A 161 12.18 -5.05 14.18
CA ASN A 161 11.99 -3.81 13.43
C ASN A 161 10.88 -3.98 12.40
N ARG A 162 9.86 -3.11 12.42
CA ARG A 162 8.80 -3.15 11.42
C ARG A 162 9.37 -3.09 10.00
N ILE A 163 8.98 -4.01 9.15
CA ILE A 163 9.47 -4.10 7.77
C ILE A 163 9.18 -2.81 7.00
N LYS A 164 7.96 -2.27 7.17
CA LYS A 164 7.49 -1.10 6.43
C LYS A 164 8.14 0.21 6.86
N THR A 165 8.33 0.42 8.18
CA THR A 165 8.73 1.72 8.74
C THR A 165 10.11 1.69 9.38
N LYS A 166 10.69 0.50 9.54
CA LYS A 166 11.94 0.25 10.28
C LYS A 166 11.89 0.72 11.74
N THR A 167 10.69 0.92 12.27
CA THR A 167 10.48 1.31 13.66
C THR A 167 10.76 0.11 14.58
N PRO A 168 11.58 0.25 15.63
CA PRO A 168 11.78 -0.81 16.60
C PRO A 168 10.50 -1.03 17.41
N MET A 169 10.15 -2.29 17.61
CA MET A 169 8.97 -2.74 18.34
C MET A 169 9.39 -3.73 19.41
N SER A 170 8.70 -3.65 20.56
CA SER A 170 8.85 -4.61 21.66
C SER A 170 7.45 -5.03 22.09
N VAL A 171 7.18 -6.32 22.08
CA VAL A 171 5.87 -6.90 22.40
C VAL A 171 6.07 -7.98 23.45
N GLU A 172 5.40 -7.87 24.58
CA GLU A 172 5.35 -8.90 25.60
C GLU A 172 4.40 -10.03 25.20
N ILE A 173 4.85 -11.27 25.35
CA ILE A 173 4.05 -12.45 25.04
C ILE A 173 3.24 -12.79 26.29
N LEU A 174 1.92 -12.74 26.15
CA LEU A 174 1.00 -13.19 27.19
C LEU A 174 1.00 -14.73 27.25
N ASP A 175 0.67 -15.28 28.42
CA ASP A 175 0.66 -16.75 28.62
C ASP A 175 -0.28 -17.48 27.66
N THR A 176 -1.40 -16.84 27.31
CA THR A 176 -2.36 -17.33 26.30
C THR A 176 -1.79 -17.44 24.88
N ALA A 177 -0.63 -16.89 24.59
CA ALA A 177 0.04 -16.98 23.29
C ALA A 177 1.16 -18.04 23.26
N LYS A 178 1.36 -18.75 24.38
CA LYS A 178 2.41 -19.78 24.53
C LYS A 178 1.87 -21.20 24.29
N GLU A 179 0.53 -21.35 24.31
CA GLU A 179 -0.19 -22.60 24.00
C GLU A 179 -0.43 -22.73 22.50
#